data_71348e177f1cd8f494bcb45f68f25e1a
#
_entry.id   71348e177f1cd8f494bcb45f68f25e1a
#
_cell.length_a   1.000
_cell.length_b   1.000
_cell.length_c   1.000
_cell.angle_alpha   90.00
_cell.angle_beta   90.00
_cell.angle_gamma   90.00
#
_symmetry.space_group_name_H-M   'P 1'
#
loop_
_entity.id
_entity.type
_entity.pdbx_description
1 polymer ?
#
loop_
_entity_poly.entity_id
_entity_poly.type
_entity_poly.pdbx_seq_one_letter_code
_entity_poly.pdbx_strand_id
1 'polypeptide(L)'
;MASSYYKPCPELDRCDELIEKYWDTEQYDKCFAGHLELAEKGYPLAECQVGYFYYRGLGVEKDLSKALYWTQRAAEHGDRDGQYNLATLYENGEGVAKNMDEAKRWYLLAAQQKHREAIAKCLSLIHISEP
;
A
#
# COMPACT_ATOMS: atom_id res chain seq x y z
N MET A 1 -1.21 -18.20 -0.68
CA MET A 1 -2.68 -18.34 -0.64
C MET A 1 -3.34 -16.97 -0.78
N ALA A 2 -4.33 -16.87 -1.63
CA ALA A 2 -5.03 -15.61 -1.81
C ALA A 2 -5.70 -15.16 -0.52
N SER A 3 -5.67 -13.87 -0.24
CA SER A 3 -6.35 -13.31 0.92
C SER A 3 -7.86 -13.36 0.75
N SER A 4 -8.60 -13.64 1.82
CA SER A 4 -10.06 -13.56 1.80
C SER A 4 -10.57 -12.14 1.58
N TYR A 5 -9.69 -11.15 1.69
CA TYR A 5 -9.98 -9.74 1.47
C TYR A 5 -10.32 -9.44 0.00
N TYR A 6 -9.64 -10.09 -0.92
CA TYR A 6 -9.90 -9.95 -2.35
C TYR A 6 -10.62 -11.17 -2.89
N LYS A 7 -11.53 -10.94 -3.83
CA LYS A 7 -12.14 -12.06 -4.55
C LYS A 7 -11.08 -12.70 -5.43
N PRO A 8 -11.03 -14.04 -5.51
CA PRO A 8 -10.12 -14.71 -6.41
C PRO A 8 -10.30 -14.21 -7.84
N CYS A 9 -9.21 -13.88 -8.50
CA CYS A 9 -9.20 -13.43 -9.89
C CYS A 9 -7.82 -13.68 -10.49
N PRO A 10 -7.72 -13.78 -11.83
CA PRO A 10 -6.43 -14.04 -12.48
C PRO A 10 -5.36 -12.98 -12.15
N GLU A 11 -5.77 -11.72 -11.98
CA GLU A 11 -4.85 -10.63 -11.70
C GLU A 11 -4.26 -10.72 -10.28
N LEU A 12 -5.05 -11.15 -9.30
CA LEU A 12 -4.58 -11.38 -7.95
C LEU A 12 -3.60 -12.56 -7.93
N ASP A 13 -3.95 -13.65 -8.61
CA ASP A 13 -3.07 -14.80 -8.74
C ASP A 13 -1.76 -14.42 -9.39
N ARG A 14 -1.80 -13.54 -10.39
CA ARG A 14 -0.60 -13.05 -11.07
C ARG A 14 0.31 -12.26 -10.12
N CYS A 15 -0.26 -11.45 -9.24
CA CYS A 15 0.54 -10.75 -8.23
C CYS A 15 1.25 -11.73 -7.31
N ASP A 16 0.54 -12.75 -6.85
CA ASP A 16 1.11 -13.79 -5.99
C ASP A 16 2.24 -14.53 -6.69
N GLU A 17 2.03 -14.91 -7.96
CA GLU A 17 3.05 -15.58 -8.76
C GLU A 17 4.31 -14.73 -8.91
N LEU A 18 4.15 -13.42 -9.13
CA LEU A 18 5.28 -12.52 -9.29
C LEU A 18 6.10 -12.43 -7.99
N ILE A 19 5.42 -12.39 -6.86
CA ILE A 19 6.08 -12.35 -5.56
C ILE A 19 6.82 -13.67 -5.33
N GLU A 20 6.15 -14.81 -5.50
CA GLU A 20 6.76 -16.11 -5.29
C GLU A 20 7.98 -16.34 -6.19
N LYS A 21 7.88 -15.92 -7.44
CA LYS A 21 8.92 -16.18 -8.42
C LYS A 21 10.13 -15.26 -8.27
N TYR A 22 9.90 -14.00 -7.98
CA TYR A 22 10.95 -12.99 -8.08
C TYR A 22 11.40 -12.40 -6.76
N TRP A 23 10.55 -12.41 -5.72
CA TRP A 23 10.89 -11.79 -4.45
C TRP A 23 12.04 -12.49 -3.74
N ASP A 24 11.94 -13.80 -3.58
CA ASP A 24 12.95 -14.58 -2.85
C ASP A 24 14.28 -14.69 -3.60
N THR A 25 14.27 -14.45 -4.91
CA THR A 25 15.48 -14.48 -5.72
C THR A 25 16.12 -13.10 -5.88
N GLU A 26 15.56 -12.11 -5.18
CA GLU A 26 15.99 -10.72 -5.26
C GLU A 26 15.93 -10.13 -6.67
N GLN A 27 15.05 -10.65 -7.51
CA GLN A 27 14.81 -10.13 -8.86
C GLN A 27 13.68 -9.08 -8.81
N TYR A 28 13.88 -8.07 -7.99
CA TYR A 28 12.86 -7.06 -7.73
C TYR A 28 12.48 -6.25 -8.98
N ASP A 29 13.42 -6.07 -9.91
CA ASP A 29 13.16 -5.37 -11.17
C ASP A 29 12.07 -6.09 -11.99
N LYS A 30 12.11 -7.42 -12.03
CA LYS A 30 11.10 -8.21 -12.75
C LYS A 30 9.78 -8.22 -12.01
N CYS A 31 9.82 -8.31 -10.68
CA CYS A 31 8.63 -8.23 -9.85
C CYS A 31 7.95 -6.88 -10.03
N PHE A 32 8.73 -5.81 -10.00
CA PHE A 32 8.24 -4.45 -10.22
C PHE A 32 7.57 -4.31 -11.58
N ALA A 33 8.26 -4.74 -12.64
CA ALA A 33 7.73 -4.60 -14.01
C ALA A 33 6.38 -5.30 -14.18
N GLY A 34 6.25 -6.51 -13.61
CA GLY A 34 5.00 -7.25 -13.68
C GLY A 34 3.87 -6.59 -12.91
N HIS A 35 4.17 -6.07 -11.72
CA HIS A 35 3.18 -5.34 -10.92
C HIS A 35 2.78 -4.02 -11.57
N LEU A 36 3.74 -3.32 -12.19
CA LEU A 36 3.45 -2.06 -12.88
C LEU A 36 2.44 -2.27 -14.00
N GLU A 37 2.61 -3.35 -14.78
CA GLU A 37 1.66 -3.68 -15.84
C GLU A 37 0.25 -3.86 -15.28
N LEU A 38 0.10 -4.58 -14.17
CA LEU A 38 -1.19 -4.78 -13.52
C LEU A 38 -1.73 -3.49 -12.90
N ALA A 39 -0.85 -2.68 -12.30
CA ALA A 39 -1.24 -1.41 -11.70
C ALA A 39 -1.76 -0.44 -12.75
N GLU A 40 -1.17 -0.41 -13.93
CA GLU A 40 -1.62 0.44 -15.04
C GLU A 40 -3.01 0.02 -15.53
N LYS A 41 -3.40 -1.22 -15.28
CA LYS A 41 -4.75 -1.70 -15.57
C LYS A 41 -5.74 -1.38 -14.45
N GLY A 42 -5.27 -0.82 -13.34
CA GLY A 42 -6.12 -0.35 -12.25
C GLY A 42 -6.39 -1.37 -11.14
N TYR A 43 -5.61 -2.42 -11.02
CA TYR A 43 -5.79 -3.39 -9.94
C TYR A 43 -5.20 -2.86 -8.63
N PRO A 44 -6.04 -2.66 -7.59
CA PRO A 44 -5.58 -1.98 -6.37
C PRO A 44 -4.42 -2.66 -5.67
N LEU A 45 -4.40 -3.98 -5.62
CA LEU A 45 -3.29 -4.71 -4.99
C LEU A 45 -1.97 -4.41 -5.70
N ALA A 46 -1.99 -4.42 -7.04
CA ALA A 46 -0.79 -4.11 -7.83
C ALA A 46 -0.37 -2.66 -7.65
N GLU A 47 -1.34 -1.73 -7.59
CA GLU A 47 -1.05 -0.31 -7.34
C GLU A 47 -0.34 -0.13 -5.99
N CYS A 48 -0.82 -0.83 -4.96
CA CYS A 48 -0.21 -0.79 -3.64
C CYS A 48 1.23 -1.31 -3.68
N GLN A 49 1.45 -2.42 -4.37
CA GLN A 49 2.79 -3.01 -4.50
C GLN A 49 3.74 -2.08 -5.24
N VAL A 50 3.29 -1.47 -6.34
CA VAL A 50 4.12 -0.51 -7.10
C VAL A 50 4.50 0.68 -6.21
N GLY A 51 3.55 1.19 -5.43
CA GLY A 51 3.84 2.25 -4.48
C GLY A 51 4.93 1.85 -3.49
N TYR A 52 4.86 0.64 -2.98
CA TYR A 52 5.86 0.11 -2.06
C TYR A 52 7.24 -0.03 -2.70
N PHE A 53 7.30 -0.51 -3.95
CA PHE A 53 8.58 -0.62 -4.67
C PHE A 53 9.25 0.74 -4.83
N TYR A 54 8.49 1.77 -5.17
CA TYR A 54 9.04 3.14 -5.27
C TYR A 54 9.43 3.67 -3.90
N TYR A 55 8.67 3.36 -2.87
CA TYR A 55 8.97 3.82 -1.51
C TYR A 55 10.29 3.25 -1.00
N ARG A 56 10.54 1.97 -1.25
CA ARG A 56 11.73 1.27 -0.79
C ARG A 56 12.89 1.32 -1.79
N GLY A 57 12.63 1.66 -3.04
CA GLY A 57 13.65 1.59 -4.08
C GLY A 57 14.01 0.16 -4.43
N LEU A 58 13.03 -0.72 -4.54
CA LEU A 58 13.24 -2.14 -4.87
C LEU A 58 12.97 -2.35 -6.36
N GLY A 59 14.02 -2.72 -7.12
CA GLY A 59 13.89 -2.96 -8.56
C GLY A 59 13.63 -1.71 -9.38
N VAL A 60 13.61 -0.54 -8.75
CA VAL A 60 13.37 0.75 -9.36
C VAL A 60 14.01 1.79 -8.45
N GLU A 61 14.37 2.94 -9.00
CA GLU A 61 14.93 4.02 -8.20
C GLU A 61 13.88 4.55 -7.22
N LYS A 62 14.28 4.74 -5.96
CA LYS A 62 13.41 5.28 -4.92
C LYS A 62 12.86 6.64 -5.36
N ASP A 63 11.54 6.80 -5.26
CA ASP A 63 10.86 8.04 -5.64
C ASP A 63 9.60 8.18 -4.79
N LEU A 64 9.66 9.06 -3.78
CA LEU A 64 8.55 9.24 -2.86
C LEU A 64 7.32 9.88 -3.52
N SER A 65 7.51 10.70 -4.55
CA SER A 65 6.39 11.29 -5.29
C SER A 65 5.60 10.22 -6.04
N LYS A 66 6.30 9.29 -6.67
CA LYS A 66 5.66 8.18 -7.38
C LYS A 66 5.07 7.18 -6.40
N ALA A 67 5.74 6.96 -5.26
CA ALA A 67 5.20 6.12 -4.19
C ALA A 67 3.86 6.68 -3.70
N LEU A 68 3.79 7.98 -3.47
CA LEU A 68 2.54 8.64 -3.07
C LEU A 68 1.46 8.46 -4.14
N TYR A 69 1.81 8.71 -5.40
CA TYR A 69 0.85 8.60 -6.52
C TYR A 69 0.18 7.22 -6.55
N TRP A 70 0.99 6.16 -6.56
CA TRP A 70 0.46 4.79 -6.65
C TRP A 70 -0.25 4.35 -5.37
N THR A 71 0.28 4.72 -4.21
CA THR A 71 -0.34 4.39 -2.93
C THR A 71 -1.69 5.08 -2.80
N GLN A 72 -1.80 6.33 -3.24
CA GLN A 72 -3.05 7.06 -3.20
C GLN A 72 -4.09 6.41 -4.12
N ARG A 73 -3.69 5.99 -5.32
CA ARG A 73 -4.61 5.28 -6.22
C ARG A 73 -5.12 3.99 -5.59
N ALA A 74 -4.24 3.20 -4.98
CA ALA A 74 -4.63 1.97 -4.32
C ALA A 74 -5.61 2.25 -3.18
N ALA A 75 -5.32 3.26 -2.36
CA ALA A 75 -6.18 3.65 -1.23
C ALA A 75 -7.56 4.10 -1.71
N GLU A 76 -7.61 4.91 -2.75
CA GLU A 76 -8.88 5.40 -3.33
C GLU A 76 -9.68 4.27 -3.97
N HIS A 77 -9.00 3.25 -4.48
CA HIS A 77 -9.67 2.05 -5.03
C HIS A 77 -10.08 1.06 -3.95
N GLY A 78 -9.87 1.38 -2.68
CA GLY A 78 -10.36 0.59 -1.56
C GLY A 78 -9.38 -0.44 -1.00
N ASP A 79 -8.12 -0.44 -1.44
CA ASP A 79 -7.14 -1.36 -0.90
C ASP A 79 -6.76 -0.97 0.54
N ARG A 80 -7.02 -1.87 1.51
CA ARG A 80 -6.78 -1.55 2.92
C ARG A 80 -5.29 -1.34 3.23
N ASP A 81 -4.40 -2.07 2.57
CA ASP A 81 -2.95 -1.88 2.74
C ASP A 81 -2.52 -0.55 2.14
N GLY A 82 -3.09 -0.18 0.99
CA GLY A 82 -2.88 1.13 0.38
C GLY A 82 -3.34 2.26 1.30
N GLN A 83 -4.49 2.09 1.93
CA GLN A 83 -5.03 3.07 2.88
C GLN A 83 -4.10 3.23 4.08
N TYR A 84 -3.62 2.12 4.65
CA TYR A 84 -2.68 2.16 5.75
C TYR A 84 -1.36 2.84 5.34
N ASN A 85 -0.83 2.46 4.19
CA ASN A 85 0.42 3.02 3.69
C ASN A 85 0.29 4.51 3.41
N LEU A 86 -0.82 4.94 2.82
CA LEU A 86 -1.09 6.36 2.58
C LEU A 86 -1.13 7.14 3.88
N ALA A 87 -1.81 6.59 4.89
CA ALA A 87 -1.87 7.21 6.22
C ALA A 87 -0.46 7.40 6.80
N THR A 88 0.41 6.40 6.63
CA THR A 88 1.79 6.47 7.10
C THR A 88 2.58 7.57 6.39
N LEU A 89 2.37 7.75 5.08
CA LEU A 89 3.02 8.82 4.33
C LEU A 89 2.60 10.19 4.86
N TYR A 90 1.32 10.38 5.17
CA TYR A 90 0.84 11.63 5.76
C TYR A 90 1.36 11.83 7.18
N GLU A 91 1.41 10.78 7.98
CA GLU A 91 1.90 10.87 9.36
C GLU A 91 3.35 11.29 9.40
N ASN A 92 4.17 10.76 8.51
CA ASN A 92 5.61 11.01 8.48
C ASN A 92 6.03 12.16 7.58
N GLY A 93 5.12 12.67 6.76
CA GLY A 93 5.44 13.73 5.79
C GLY A 93 6.38 13.24 4.70
N GLU A 94 6.15 12.03 4.18
CA GLU A 94 6.98 11.43 3.14
C GLU A 94 6.31 11.54 1.79
N GLY A 95 6.90 12.28 0.87
CA GLY A 95 6.34 12.55 -0.46
C GLY A 95 5.16 13.51 -0.45
N VAL A 96 4.74 13.95 0.72
CA VAL A 96 3.60 14.84 0.92
C VAL A 96 3.81 15.59 2.25
N ALA A 97 3.23 16.77 2.39
CA ALA A 97 3.32 17.50 3.65
C ALA A 97 2.63 16.71 4.78
N LYS A 98 3.28 16.67 5.95
CA LYS A 98 2.74 16.00 7.13
C LYS A 98 1.35 16.52 7.43
N ASN A 99 0.39 15.61 7.62
CA ASN A 99 -0.99 15.96 7.92
C ASN A 99 -1.61 14.86 8.76
N MET A 100 -1.70 15.10 10.07
CA MET A 100 -2.23 14.09 11.00
C MET A 100 -3.73 13.86 10.83
N ASP A 101 -4.50 14.85 10.40
CA ASP A 101 -5.93 14.67 10.17
C ASP A 101 -6.17 13.71 8.99
N GLU A 102 -5.42 13.88 7.90
CA GLU A 102 -5.49 12.96 6.78
C GLU A 102 -5.00 11.56 7.17
N ALA A 103 -3.92 11.48 7.94
CA ALA A 103 -3.40 10.20 8.42
C ALA A 103 -4.47 9.45 9.23
N LYS A 104 -5.11 10.13 10.17
CA LYS A 104 -6.18 9.53 11.00
C LYS A 104 -7.34 9.03 10.14
N ARG A 105 -7.74 9.82 9.14
CA ARG A 105 -8.83 9.45 8.25
C ARG A 105 -8.53 8.16 7.50
N TRP A 106 -7.35 8.06 6.92
CA TRP A 106 -6.95 6.86 6.17
C TRP A 106 -6.70 5.65 7.07
N TYR A 107 -6.13 5.86 8.27
CA TYR A 107 -6.01 4.76 9.25
C TYR A 107 -7.38 4.22 9.63
N LEU A 108 -8.36 5.10 9.84
CA LEU A 108 -9.72 4.68 10.19
C LEU A 108 -10.35 3.85 9.07
N LEU A 109 -10.20 4.30 7.82
CA LEU A 109 -10.73 3.55 6.67
C LEU A 109 -10.11 2.16 6.57
N ALA A 110 -8.80 2.05 6.76
CA ALA A 110 -8.12 0.76 6.76
C ALA A 110 -8.59 -0.11 7.93
N ALA A 111 -8.76 0.48 9.12
CA ALA A 111 -9.24 -0.23 10.31
C ALA A 111 -10.65 -0.77 10.10
N GLN A 112 -11.51 -0.05 9.40
CA GLN A 112 -12.86 -0.51 9.06
C GLN A 112 -12.82 -1.75 8.17
N GLN A 113 -11.75 -1.95 7.44
CA GLN A 113 -11.51 -3.15 6.63
C GLN A 113 -10.68 -4.21 7.37
N LYS A 114 -10.59 -4.10 8.69
CA LYS A 114 -9.92 -5.09 9.56
C LYS A 114 -8.40 -5.11 9.38
N HIS A 115 -7.78 -4.00 8.96
CA HIS A 115 -6.33 -3.91 8.90
C HIS A 115 -5.77 -3.82 10.32
N ARG A 116 -5.00 -4.81 10.75
CA ARG A 116 -4.57 -4.96 12.15
C ARG A 116 -3.72 -3.80 12.65
N GLU A 117 -2.72 -3.41 11.87
CA GLU A 117 -1.84 -2.30 12.23
C GLU A 117 -2.60 -0.97 12.25
N ALA A 118 -3.58 -0.80 11.37
CA ALA A 118 -4.41 0.41 11.35
C ALA A 118 -5.30 0.47 12.60
N ILE A 119 -5.84 -0.66 13.04
CA ILE A 119 -6.62 -0.72 14.27
C ILE A 119 -5.76 -0.30 15.46
N ALA A 120 -4.53 -0.83 15.55
CA ALA A 120 -3.60 -0.48 16.61
C ALA A 120 -3.26 1.00 16.58
N LYS A 121 -3.04 1.57 15.39
CA LYS A 121 -2.77 3.00 15.23
C LYS A 121 -3.95 3.87 15.69
N CYS A 122 -5.17 3.48 15.32
CA CYS A 122 -6.36 4.21 15.75
C CYS A 122 -6.48 4.24 17.27
N LEU A 123 -6.25 3.11 17.93
CA LEU A 123 -6.29 3.03 19.38
C LEU A 123 -5.20 3.90 20.02
N SER A 124 -4.00 3.87 19.46
CA SER A 124 -2.88 4.69 19.92
C SER A 124 -3.20 6.19 19.82
N LEU A 125 -3.78 6.60 18.69
CA LEU A 125 -4.11 8.01 18.47
C LEU A 125 -5.25 8.48 19.38
N ILE A 126 -6.19 7.62 19.71
CA ILE A 126 -7.26 7.93 20.67
C ILE A 126 -6.64 8.19 22.04
N HIS A 127 -5.73 7.35 22.50
CA HIS A 127 -5.06 7.52 23.79
C HIS A 127 -4.26 8.83 23.85
N ILE A 128 -3.58 9.17 22.76
CA ILE A 128 -2.81 10.42 22.70
C ILE A 128 -3.71 11.64 22.80
N SER A 129 -4.92 11.58 22.24
CA SER A 129 -5.84 12.70 22.20
C SER A 129 -6.70 12.85 23.48
N GLU A 130 -6.67 11.87 24.38
CA GLU A 130 -7.39 11.97 25.64
C GLU A 130 -6.63 12.87 26.64
N PRO A 131 -7.33 13.75 27.35
CA PRO A 131 -6.73 14.60 28.36
C PRO A 131 -6.26 13.82 29.59
#